data_133f26664cce400cd6b9606b03f8cafb
#
_entry.id   133f26664cce400cd6b9606b03f8cafb
#
_cell.length_a   1.000
_cell.length_b   1.000
_cell.length_c   1.000
_cell.angle_alpha   90.00
_cell.angle_beta   90.00
_cell.angle_gamma   90.00
#
_symmetry.space_group_name_H-M   'P 1'
#
loop_
_entity.id
_entity.type
_entity.pdbx_description
1 polymer ?
#
loop_
_entity_poly.entity_id
_entity_poly.type
_entity_poly.pdbx_seq_one_letter_code
_entity_poly.pdbx_strand_id
1 'polypeptide(L)'
;CNVSNREFNTVTGTYKGKRMTVLSTGIGIGNIDISVTELDALANVDFETRQVKPELRRLTLLRLGTSGAIQPDIKVGEAVFSRMSIGFDGLLNYYKGRNEVCNLEYEQAFMRHTGWSDLLPKPYFAVADEGLFDLFRDSTREGITIAAPGFYAPQGRWVRLEPADAHLNEKIESFEYEGRRIT
;
A
#
# COMPACT_ATOMS: atom_id res chain seq x y z
N CYS A 1 12.73 -20.02 12.82
CA CYS A 1 13.58 -19.95 11.61
C CYS A 1 13.82 -18.49 11.28
N ASN A 2 15.06 -18.14 10.95
CA ASN A 2 15.47 -16.82 10.49
C ASN A 2 16.28 -17.01 9.21
N VAL A 3 15.90 -16.33 8.14
CA VAL A 3 16.54 -16.38 6.84
C VAL A 3 16.71 -14.97 6.30
N SER A 4 17.90 -14.64 5.84
CA SER A 4 18.20 -13.34 5.24
C SER A 4 18.84 -13.57 3.86
N ASN A 5 18.33 -12.86 2.86
CA ASN A 5 18.86 -12.86 1.51
C ASN A 5 18.61 -11.51 0.85
N ARG A 6 19.65 -10.83 0.38
CA ARG A 6 19.58 -9.46 -0.12
C ARG A 6 18.93 -8.53 0.92
N GLU A 7 17.93 -7.73 0.52
CA GLU A 7 17.14 -6.85 1.39
C GLU A 7 16.03 -7.56 2.18
N PHE A 8 15.76 -8.83 1.86
CA PHE A 8 14.72 -9.61 2.53
C PHE A 8 15.23 -10.28 3.79
N ASN A 9 14.53 -10.10 4.88
CA ASN A 9 14.79 -10.80 6.14
C ASN A 9 13.48 -11.39 6.66
N THR A 10 13.46 -12.72 6.82
CA THR A 10 12.26 -13.46 7.19
C THR A 10 12.46 -14.17 8.52
N VAL A 11 11.56 -13.92 9.45
CA VAL A 11 11.49 -14.62 10.74
C VAL A 11 10.15 -15.33 10.86
N THR A 12 10.19 -16.65 11.03
CA THR A 12 8.99 -17.46 11.29
C THR A 12 9.06 -18.06 12.70
N GLY A 13 7.98 -17.92 13.44
CA GLY A 13 7.87 -18.39 14.81
C GLY A 13 6.45 -18.50 15.31
N THR A 14 6.32 -18.61 16.62
CA THR A 14 5.02 -18.66 17.31
C THR A 14 4.95 -17.52 18.33
N TYR A 15 3.88 -16.76 18.29
CA TYR A 15 3.58 -15.73 19.26
C TYR A 15 2.20 -15.98 19.87
N LYS A 16 2.10 -16.09 21.18
CA LYS A 16 0.86 -16.41 21.92
C LYS A 16 0.11 -17.60 21.32
N GLY A 17 0.84 -18.67 21.00
CA GLY A 17 0.28 -19.91 20.43
C GLY A 17 -0.09 -19.85 18.95
N LYS A 18 0.00 -18.68 18.30
CA LYS A 18 -0.29 -18.52 16.87
C LYS A 18 1.01 -18.50 16.06
N ARG A 19 1.05 -19.28 15.00
CA ARG A 19 2.17 -19.30 14.06
C ARG A 19 2.09 -18.07 13.14
N MET A 20 3.21 -17.36 13.01
CA MET A 20 3.30 -16.17 12.18
C MET A 20 4.67 -16.03 11.53
N THR A 21 4.72 -15.31 10.44
CA THR A 21 5.95 -14.94 9.75
C THR A 21 6.00 -13.42 9.63
N VAL A 22 7.17 -12.85 9.92
CA VAL A 22 7.47 -11.44 9.69
C VAL A 22 8.52 -11.39 8.59
N LEU A 23 8.26 -10.59 7.57
CA LEU A 23 9.13 -10.40 6.42
C LEU A 23 9.45 -8.91 6.27
N SER A 24 10.74 -8.56 6.29
CA SER A 24 11.21 -7.25 5.84
C SER A 24 11.42 -7.28 4.34
N THR A 25 10.77 -6.38 3.62
CA THR A 25 10.80 -6.36 2.14
C THR A 25 11.79 -5.34 1.58
N GLY A 26 12.45 -4.53 2.44
CA GLY A 26 13.19 -3.36 1.96
C GLY A 26 12.27 -2.26 1.44
N ILE A 27 12.79 -1.41 0.57
CA ILE A 27 12.11 -0.21 0.06
C ILE A 27 11.75 -0.42 -1.41
N GLY A 28 10.56 0.05 -1.78
CA GLY A 28 10.13 0.16 -3.16
C GLY A 28 9.04 -0.83 -3.56
N ILE A 29 8.32 -0.44 -4.61
CA ILE A 29 7.16 -1.17 -5.12
C ILE A 29 7.54 -2.51 -5.74
N GLY A 30 8.70 -2.61 -6.41
CA GLY A 30 9.18 -3.86 -6.98
C GLY A 30 9.39 -4.95 -5.93
N ASN A 31 9.88 -4.59 -4.74
CA ASN A 31 10.03 -5.54 -3.65
C ASN A 31 8.68 -6.02 -3.10
N ILE A 32 7.65 -5.17 -3.10
CA ILE A 32 6.30 -5.57 -2.70
C ILE A 32 5.70 -6.53 -3.71
N ASP A 33 5.86 -6.23 -5.01
CA ASP A 33 5.41 -7.11 -6.09
C ASP A 33 6.00 -8.50 -5.98
N ILE A 34 7.33 -8.59 -5.85
CA ILE A 34 8.04 -9.86 -5.65
C ILE A 34 7.53 -10.58 -4.39
N SER A 35 7.48 -9.88 -3.26
CA SER A 35 7.12 -10.49 -1.97
C SER A 35 5.72 -11.06 -1.98
N VAL A 36 4.73 -10.32 -2.47
CA VAL A 36 3.32 -10.76 -2.46
C VAL A 36 3.14 -11.90 -3.45
N THR A 37 3.69 -11.79 -4.65
CA THR A 37 3.57 -12.82 -5.69
C THR A 37 4.25 -14.12 -5.27
N GLU A 38 5.46 -14.05 -4.68
CA GLU A 38 6.17 -15.25 -4.24
C GLU A 38 5.55 -15.89 -2.99
N LEU A 39 5.01 -15.10 -2.05
CA LEU A 39 4.25 -15.64 -0.91
C LEU A 39 2.97 -16.34 -1.37
N ASP A 40 2.27 -15.80 -2.35
CA ASP A 40 1.12 -16.47 -2.96
C ASP A 40 1.54 -17.77 -3.66
N ALA A 41 2.62 -17.74 -4.44
CA ALA A 41 3.14 -18.92 -5.10
C ALA A 41 3.55 -20.02 -4.10
N LEU A 42 4.22 -19.67 -3.00
CA LEU A 42 4.57 -20.62 -1.92
C LEU A 42 3.32 -21.28 -1.30
N ALA A 43 2.22 -20.57 -1.22
CA ALA A 43 0.98 -21.10 -0.67
C ALA A 43 0.20 -21.94 -1.69
N ASN A 44 0.17 -21.52 -2.95
CA ASN A 44 -0.85 -21.92 -3.93
C ASN A 44 -0.31 -22.64 -5.18
N VAL A 45 1.02 -22.77 -5.33
CA VAL A 45 1.63 -23.54 -6.42
C VAL A 45 2.27 -24.81 -5.87
N ASP A 46 2.07 -25.90 -6.58
CA ASP A 46 2.82 -27.14 -6.40
C ASP A 46 4.12 -27.03 -7.18
N PHE A 47 5.27 -27.04 -6.47
CA PHE A 47 6.58 -26.82 -7.08
C PHE A 47 7.13 -28.04 -7.83
N GLU A 48 6.61 -29.25 -7.55
CA GLU A 48 6.99 -30.47 -8.27
C GLU A 48 6.32 -30.48 -9.66
N THR A 49 5.02 -30.26 -9.68
CA THR A 49 4.23 -30.26 -10.92
C THR A 49 4.21 -28.91 -11.64
N ARG A 50 4.57 -27.81 -10.94
CA ARG A 50 4.49 -26.41 -11.40
C ARG A 50 3.08 -25.99 -11.78
N GLN A 51 2.07 -26.58 -11.14
CA GLN A 51 0.67 -26.28 -11.37
C GLN A 51 0.08 -25.52 -10.16
N VAL A 52 -0.92 -24.69 -10.43
CA VAL A 52 -1.72 -24.08 -9.39
C VAL A 52 -2.50 -25.17 -8.66
N LYS A 53 -2.47 -25.16 -7.33
CA LYS A 53 -3.22 -26.13 -6.52
C LYS A 53 -4.73 -25.99 -6.75
N PRO A 54 -5.49 -27.09 -6.76
CA PRO A 54 -6.94 -27.04 -6.97
C PRO A 54 -7.66 -26.30 -5.83
N GLU A 55 -7.13 -26.35 -4.62
CA GLU A 55 -7.63 -25.62 -3.46
C GLU A 55 -6.66 -24.50 -3.09
N LEU A 56 -7.11 -23.25 -3.26
CA LEU A 56 -6.31 -22.08 -2.95
C LEU A 56 -6.39 -21.73 -1.47
N ARG A 57 -5.21 -21.46 -0.90
CA ARG A 57 -5.08 -20.95 0.46
C ARG A 57 -5.10 -19.41 0.43
N ARG A 58 -6.06 -18.81 1.11
CA ARG A 58 -6.08 -17.36 1.35
C ARG A 58 -5.04 -16.98 2.40
N LEU A 59 -4.19 -16.01 2.06
CA LEU A 59 -3.21 -15.43 2.96
C LEU A 59 -3.76 -14.17 3.62
N THR A 60 -3.46 -13.98 4.90
CA THR A 60 -3.68 -12.72 5.61
C THR A 60 -2.37 -11.97 5.69
N LEU A 61 -2.29 -10.82 5.02
CA LEU A 61 -1.11 -9.98 4.97
C LEU A 61 -1.39 -8.66 5.70
N LEU A 62 -0.54 -8.29 6.64
CA LEU A 62 -0.58 -7.02 7.34
C LEU A 62 0.76 -6.31 7.13
N ARG A 63 0.73 -5.16 6.46
CA ARG A 63 1.92 -4.33 6.30
C ARG A 63 2.02 -3.33 7.44
N LEU A 64 3.15 -3.34 8.14
CA LEU A 64 3.52 -2.34 9.13
C LEU A 64 4.62 -1.44 8.55
N GLY A 65 4.47 -0.15 8.69
CA GLY A 65 5.43 0.82 8.20
C GLY A 65 5.26 2.17 8.88
N THR A 66 6.04 3.13 8.45
CA THR A 66 5.93 4.53 8.86
C THR A 66 5.56 5.39 7.67
N SER A 67 4.84 6.48 7.91
CA SER A 67 4.46 7.48 6.90
C SER A 67 4.57 8.88 7.48
N GLY A 68 4.74 9.88 6.63
CA GLY A 68 4.50 11.27 6.99
C GLY A 68 3.00 11.55 6.95
N ALA A 69 2.51 12.39 7.83
CA ALA A 69 1.13 12.87 7.82
C ALA A 69 0.99 14.02 6.81
N ILE A 70 -0.12 14.02 6.06
CA ILE A 70 -0.52 15.14 5.20
C ILE A 70 -1.34 16.15 6.01
N GLN A 71 -2.20 15.67 6.93
CA GLN A 71 -3.07 16.52 7.72
C GLN A 71 -2.38 17.00 9.01
N PRO A 72 -2.52 18.28 9.38
CA PRO A 72 -1.82 18.87 10.54
C PRO A 72 -2.36 18.37 11.90
N ASP A 73 -3.54 17.78 11.94
CA ASP A 73 -4.14 17.24 13.17
C ASP A 73 -3.64 15.84 13.55
N ILE A 74 -2.83 15.20 12.68
CA ILE A 74 -2.25 13.89 12.93
C ILE A 74 -0.92 14.04 13.66
N LYS A 75 -0.83 13.45 14.83
CA LYS A 75 0.35 13.58 15.69
C LYS A 75 1.44 12.56 15.34
N VAL A 76 2.69 12.95 15.60
CA VAL A 76 3.83 12.01 15.50
C VAL A 76 3.62 10.85 16.48
N GLY A 77 3.76 9.62 15.97
CA GLY A 77 3.54 8.40 16.73
C GLY A 77 2.08 7.93 16.77
N GLU A 78 1.17 8.65 16.16
CA GLU A 78 -0.21 8.19 16.00
C GLU A 78 -0.28 7.00 15.03
N ALA A 79 -1.02 5.95 15.42
CA ALA A 79 -1.22 4.79 14.58
C ALA A 79 -2.40 5.02 13.62
N VAL A 80 -2.15 4.83 12.33
CA VAL A 80 -3.17 4.97 11.27
C VAL A 80 -3.38 3.61 10.61
N PHE A 81 -4.63 3.18 10.49
CA PHE A 81 -5.02 2.07 9.62
C PHE A 81 -5.43 2.60 8.26
N SER A 82 -4.72 2.18 7.22
CA SER A 82 -5.02 2.57 5.84
C SER A 82 -6.29 1.87 5.35
N ARG A 83 -7.43 2.51 5.52
CA ARG A 83 -8.72 2.01 5.02
C ARG A 83 -8.75 1.93 3.50
N MET A 84 -8.10 2.90 2.87
CA MET A 84 -7.73 2.88 1.45
C MET A 84 -6.26 3.26 1.31
N SER A 85 -5.62 2.69 0.30
CA SER A 85 -4.25 3.02 -0.07
C SER A 85 -4.22 3.51 -1.51
N ILE A 86 -3.64 4.69 -1.71
CA ILE A 86 -3.47 5.27 -3.04
C ILE A 86 -2.09 4.87 -3.56
N GLY A 87 -2.04 4.21 -4.71
CA GLY A 87 -0.78 3.93 -5.38
C GLY A 87 -0.54 4.91 -6.54
N PHE A 88 0.55 5.67 -6.46
CA PHE A 88 1.01 6.56 -7.55
C PHE A 88 1.92 5.83 -8.55
N ASP A 89 2.28 4.60 -8.24
CA ASP A 89 3.22 3.78 -8.99
C ASP A 89 2.59 3.09 -10.21
N GLY A 90 1.29 2.92 -10.23
CA GLY A 90 0.56 2.23 -11.27
C GLY A 90 0.73 0.71 -11.27
N LEU A 91 1.40 0.10 -10.28
CA LEU A 91 1.70 -1.33 -10.25
C LEU A 91 0.44 -2.20 -10.38
N LEU A 92 -0.60 -1.88 -9.61
CA LEU A 92 -1.83 -2.68 -9.61
C LEU A 92 -2.56 -2.66 -10.96
N ASN A 93 -2.31 -1.66 -11.81
CA ASN A 93 -2.91 -1.56 -13.15
C ASN A 93 -2.41 -2.65 -14.12
N TYR A 94 -1.32 -3.34 -13.79
CA TYR A 94 -0.82 -4.49 -14.56
C TYR A 94 -1.57 -5.80 -14.25
N TYR A 95 -2.38 -5.85 -13.17
CA TYR A 95 -3.05 -7.06 -12.71
C TYR A 95 -4.51 -7.12 -13.13
N LYS A 96 -4.98 -8.31 -13.52
CA LYS A 96 -6.41 -8.57 -13.77
C LYS A 96 -7.21 -8.43 -12.48
N GLY A 97 -8.47 -7.99 -12.59
CA GLY A 97 -9.37 -7.86 -11.44
C GLY A 97 -9.09 -6.62 -10.58
N ARG A 98 -8.18 -5.72 -10.99
CA ARG A 98 -7.83 -4.54 -10.19
C ARG A 98 -9.07 -3.68 -9.85
N ASN A 99 -10.03 -3.58 -10.75
CA ASN A 99 -11.26 -2.81 -10.52
C ASN A 99 -12.19 -3.42 -9.47
N GLU A 100 -12.01 -4.70 -9.11
CA GLU A 100 -12.79 -5.37 -8.08
C GLU A 100 -12.33 -5.00 -6.66
N VAL A 101 -11.08 -4.53 -6.54
CA VAL A 101 -10.46 -4.17 -5.27
C VAL A 101 -10.18 -2.67 -5.14
N CYS A 102 -10.51 -1.87 -6.17
CA CYS A 102 -10.29 -0.44 -6.19
C CYS A 102 -11.59 0.36 -6.19
N ASN A 103 -11.55 1.52 -5.55
CA ASN A 103 -12.65 2.47 -5.60
C ASN A 103 -12.46 3.45 -6.77
N LEU A 104 -13.16 3.19 -7.87
CA LEU A 104 -13.04 3.93 -9.13
C LEU A 104 -13.57 5.38 -9.04
N GLU A 105 -14.54 5.64 -8.17
CA GLU A 105 -15.11 6.97 -7.98
C GLU A 105 -14.10 7.89 -7.28
N TYR A 106 -13.41 7.38 -6.24
CA TYR A 106 -12.31 8.10 -5.59
C TYR A 106 -11.17 8.38 -6.55
N GLU A 107 -10.79 7.43 -7.43
CA GLU A 107 -9.77 7.63 -8.44
C GLU A 107 -10.09 8.81 -9.36
N GLN A 108 -11.32 8.82 -9.88
CA GLN A 108 -11.77 9.88 -10.77
C GLN A 108 -11.89 11.24 -10.07
N ALA A 109 -12.41 11.26 -8.84
CA ALA A 109 -12.51 12.47 -8.04
C ALA A 109 -11.13 13.06 -7.74
N PHE A 110 -10.18 12.21 -7.34
CA PHE A 110 -8.81 12.58 -7.05
C PHE A 110 -8.09 13.15 -8.29
N MET A 111 -8.18 12.46 -9.42
CA MET A 111 -7.55 12.93 -10.67
C MET A 111 -8.12 14.28 -11.13
N ARG A 112 -9.43 14.49 -11.01
CA ARG A 112 -10.04 15.77 -11.34
C ARG A 112 -9.59 16.88 -10.39
N HIS A 113 -9.56 16.61 -9.08
CA HIS A 113 -9.19 17.60 -8.06
C HIS A 113 -7.74 18.02 -8.19
N THR A 114 -6.83 17.09 -8.40
CA THR A 114 -5.39 17.35 -8.47
C THR A 114 -4.94 17.86 -9.85
N GLY A 115 -5.79 17.72 -10.89
CA GLY A 115 -5.37 17.93 -12.27
C GLY A 115 -4.26 16.94 -12.65
N TRP A 116 -4.46 15.65 -12.31
CA TRP A 116 -3.45 14.61 -12.47
C TRP A 116 -2.90 14.55 -13.89
N SER A 117 -1.58 14.62 -14.02
CA SER A 117 -0.91 14.65 -15.31
C SER A 117 -0.99 13.32 -16.07
N ASP A 118 -1.29 13.38 -17.36
CA ASP A 118 -1.29 12.21 -18.25
C ASP A 118 0.10 11.57 -18.44
N LEU A 119 1.17 12.27 -18.03
CA LEU A 119 2.54 11.73 -18.02
C LEU A 119 2.78 10.77 -16.85
N LEU A 120 1.93 10.79 -15.84
CA LEU A 120 2.04 9.93 -14.66
C LEU A 120 1.15 8.69 -14.81
N PRO A 121 1.53 7.56 -14.17
CA PRO A 121 0.65 6.41 -14.06
C PRO A 121 -0.68 6.83 -13.41
N LYS A 122 -1.80 6.28 -13.88
CA LYS A 122 -3.10 6.52 -13.23
C LYS A 122 -3.05 6.02 -11.80
N PRO A 123 -3.42 6.85 -10.81
CA PRO A 123 -3.47 6.43 -9.43
C PRO A 123 -4.58 5.38 -9.22
N TYR A 124 -4.40 4.50 -8.25
CA TYR A 124 -5.42 3.56 -7.85
C TYR A 124 -5.71 3.68 -6.36
N PHE A 125 -6.96 3.44 -5.96
CA PHE A 125 -7.42 3.48 -4.58
C PHE A 125 -7.82 2.07 -4.13
N ALA A 126 -6.86 1.30 -3.64
CA ALA A 126 -7.10 -0.04 -3.15
C ALA A 126 -7.75 -0.03 -1.76
N VAL A 127 -8.82 -0.80 -1.59
CA VAL A 127 -9.58 -0.88 -0.34
C VAL A 127 -9.04 -2.01 0.53
N ALA A 128 -8.86 -1.74 1.81
CA ALA A 128 -8.42 -2.74 2.79
C ALA A 128 -9.52 -3.76 3.11
N ASP A 129 -9.10 -4.93 3.61
CA ASP A 129 -10.01 -5.96 4.12
C ASP A 129 -10.78 -5.44 5.35
N GLU A 130 -12.11 -5.57 5.33
CA GLU A 130 -13.01 -5.09 6.39
C GLU A 130 -12.77 -5.79 7.72
N GLY A 131 -12.58 -7.10 7.68
CA GLY A 131 -12.35 -7.89 8.88
C GLY A 131 -11.02 -7.54 9.56
N LEU A 132 -9.99 -7.16 8.79
CA LEU A 132 -8.75 -6.62 9.36
C LEU A 132 -8.96 -5.24 9.96
N PHE A 133 -9.70 -4.36 9.28
CA PHE A 133 -10.01 -3.04 9.81
C PHE A 133 -10.73 -3.13 11.16
N ASP A 134 -11.73 -4.00 11.28
CA ASP A 134 -12.50 -4.18 12.52
C ASP A 134 -11.63 -4.58 13.71
N LEU A 135 -10.55 -5.34 13.48
CA LEU A 135 -9.60 -5.71 14.54
C LEU A 135 -8.78 -4.52 15.08
N PHE A 136 -8.62 -3.46 14.30
CA PHE A 136 -7.79 -2.32 14.66
C PHE A 136 -8.59 -1.02 14.89
N ARG A 137 -9.88 -1.02 14.62
CA ARG A 137 -10.78 0.15 14.67
C ARG A 137 -10.63 1.00 15.93
N ASP A 138 -10.62 0.35 17.09
CA ASP A 138 -10.58 1.05 18.38
C ASP A 138 -9.16 1.50 18.81
N SER A 139 -8.13 1.03 18.10
CA SER A 139 -6.72 1.28 18.45
C SER A 139 -5.96 2.14 17.45
N THR A 140 -6.58 2.47 16.33
CA THR A 140 -5.96 3.24 15.26
C THR A 140 -6.91 4.30 14.71
N ARG A 141 -6.37 5.36 14.13
CA ARG A 141 -7.14 6.29 13.31
C ARG A 141 -7.41 5.64 11.94
N GLU A 142 -8.63 5.71 11.45
CA GLU A 142 -8.93 5.40 10.05
C GLU A 142 -8.31 6.46 9.14
N GLY A 143 -7.65 6.04 8.05
CA GLY A 143 -7.01 6.95 7.12
C GLY A 143 -6.98 6.46 5.67
N ILE A 144 -6.64 7.38 4.78
CA ILE A 144 -6.32 7.13 3.38
C ILE A 144 -4.84 7.48 3.19
N THR A 145 -3.99 6.49 2.90
CA THR A 145 -2.56 6.70 2.80
C THR A 145 -2.05 6.59 1.37
N ILE A 146 -0.91 7.21 1.07
CA ILE A 146 -0.30 7.22 -0.26
C ILE A 146 0.95 6.36 -0.29
N ALA A 147 1.07 5.52 -1.30
CA ALA A 147 2.29 4.84 -1.70
C ALA A 147 2.87 5.55 -2.94
N ALA A 148 3.91 6.35 -2.73
CA ALA A 148 4.60 7.07 -3.79
C ALA A 148 5.78 6.25 -4.34
N PRO A 149 6.07 6.29 -5.66
CA PRO A 149 7.14 5.51 -6.28
C PRO A 149 8.56 6.03 -5.96
N GLY A 150 8.68 7.14 -5.26
CA GLY A 150 9.96 7.75 -4.90
C GLY A 150 9.85 8.63 -3.68
N PHE A 151 11.00 8.93 -3.07
CA PHE A 151 11.06 9.68 -1.81
C PHE A 151 11.03 11.20 -1.99
N TYR A 152 11.54 11.71 -3.12
CA TYR A 152 11.65 13.15 -3.37
C TYR A 152 10.45 13.69 -4.18
N ALA A 153 10.60 13.95 -5.46
CA ALA A 153 9.58 14.57 -6.27
C ALA A 153 8.18 13.94 -6.21
N PRO A 154 8.03 12.59 -6.18
CA PRO A 154 6.72 11.96 -6.01
C PRO A 154 6.04 12.21 -4.66
N GLN A 155 6.79 12.72 -3.67
CA GLN A 155 6.29 13.13 -2.36
C GLN A 155 6.39 14.66 -2.15
N GLY A 156 6.52 15.44 -3.22
CA GLY A 156 6.62 16.89 -3.14
C GLY A 156 7.87 17.42 -2.45
N ARG A 157 8.94 16.64 -2.40
CA ARG A 157 10.23 17.03 -1.80
C ARG A 157 11.27 17.21 -2.89
N TRP A 158 12.13 18.20 -2.74
CA TRP A 158 13.27 18.41 -3.66
C TRP A 158 14.44 19.07 -2.94
N VAL A 159 15.61 18.97 -3.56
CA VAL A 159 16.82 19.69 -3.16
C VAL A 159 17.22 20.66 -4.28
N ARG A 160 17.59 20.15 -5.44
CA ARG A 160 17.94 20.92 -6.64
C ARG A 160 17.01 20.66 -7.83
N LEU A 161 16.60 19.39 -7.99
CA LEU A 161 15.68 18.98 -9.07
C LEU A 161 14.25 19.20 -8.61
N GLU A 162 13.59 20.20 -9.19
CA GLU A 162 12.20 20.52 -8.86
C GLU A 162 11.23 19.45 -9.39
N PRO A 163 10.15 19.13 -8.64
CA PRO A 163 9.08 18.28 -9.14
C PRO A 163 8.31 19.00 -10.27
N ALA A 164 7.75 18.23 -11.18
CA ALA A 164 6.94 18.78 -12.27
C ALA A 164 5.68 19.51 -11.77
N ASP A 165 5.14 19.09 -10.63
CA ASP A 165 4.07 19.78 -9.90
C ASP A 165 4.53 20.05 -8.46
N ALA A 166 5.02 21.27 -8.23
CA ALA A 166 5.47 21.71 -6.91
C ALA A 166 4.32 21.85 -5.88
N HIS A 167 3.07 21.96 -6.36
CA HIS A 167 1.87 22.13 -5.54
C HIS A 167 1.08 20.84 -5.32
N LEU A 168 1.60 19.68 -5.73
CA LEU A 168 0.89 18.41 -5.61
C LEU A 168 0.48 18.13 -4.16
N ASN A 169 1.34 18.38 -3.18
CA ASN A 169 1.03 18.15 -1.76
C ASN A 169 -0.11 19.02 -1.25
N GLU A 170 -0.18 20.30 -1.66
CA GLU A 170 -1.28 21.21 -1.31
C GLU A 170 -2.61 20.72 -1.90
N LYS A 171 -2.59 20.22 -3.13
CA LYS A 171 -3.76 19.61 -3.77
C LYS A 171 -4.18 18.32 -3.06
N ILE A 172 -3.24 17.50 -2.62
CA ILE A 172 -3.50 16.27 -1.85
C ILE A 172 -4.09 16.62 -0.48
N GLU A 173 -3.52 17.59 0.23
CA GLU A 173 -4.00 18.05 1.54
C GLU A 173 -5.44 18.56 1.48
N SER A 174 -5.77 19.30 0.42
CA SER A 174 -7.11 19.87 0.21
C SER A 174 -8.13 18.90 -0.38
N PHE A 175 -7.70 17.70 -0.79
CA PHE A 175 -8.62 16.71 -1.35
C PHE A 175 -9.57 16.17 -0.29
N GLU A 176 -10.86 16.29 -0.60
CA GLU A 176 -11.93 15.67 0.19
C GLU A 176 -12.96 15.06 -0.77
N TYR A 177 -13.38 13.86 -0.47
CA TYR A 177 -14.44 13.16 -1.17
C TYR A 177 -15.25 12.32 -0.19
N GLU A 178 -16.59 12.47 -0.22
CA GLU A 178 -17.52 11.80 0.72
C GLU A 178 -17.17 12.03 2.20
N GLY A 179 -16.70 13.24 2.56
CA GLY A 179 -16.31 13.59 3.92
C GLY A 179 -15.01 12.94 4.40
N ARG A 180 -14.23 12.34 3.49
CA ARG A 180 -12.94 11.72 3.81
C ARG A 180 -11.79 12.46 3.15
N ARG A 181 -10.72 12.66 3.92
CA ARG A 181 -9.48 13.33 3.49
C ARG A 181 -8.32 12.35 3.49
N ILE A 182 -7.29 12.68 2.73
CA ILE A 182 -6.02 11.93 2.74
C ILE A 182 -5.30 12.22 4.06
N THR A 183 -4.77 11.18 4.66
CA THR A 183 -4.21 11.19 6.03
C THR A 183 -2.73 11.52 6.02
#